data_2644498def5efa2fdf9c91230c12e837
#
_entry.id   2644498def5efa2fdf9c91230c12e837
#
_cell.length_a   1.000
_cell.length_b   1.000
_cell.length_c   1.000
_cell.angle_alpha   90.00
_cell.angle_beta   90.00
_cell.angle_gamma   90.00
#
_symmetry.space_group_name_H-M   'P 1'
#
loop_
_entity.id
_entity.type
_entity.pdbx_description
1 polymer ?
#
loop_
_entity_poly.entity_id
_entity_poly.type
_entity_poly.pdbx_seq_one_letter_code
_entity_poly.pdbx_strand_id
1 'polypeptide(L)'
;TTTFKMLTGEIVPTKGEIYVSGYPIPKELNQARMLIGYCPQFDAILENLTAKEHLELYAAIKGIPKDKRAQIVQKQLHDLNLKQFENVPAGTYSGGNKRKLSVAMAMIGNPPIVFLDEPSSGMDPEARRFMWNVIS
;
A
#
# COMPACT_ATOMS: atom_id res chain seq x y z
N THR A 1 -11.02 3.81 10.11
CA THR A 1 -10.80 2.36 9.81
C THR A 1 -12.07 1.66 9.35
N THR A 2 -13.21 1.80 10.04
CA THR A 2 -14.48 1.17 9.62
C THR A 2 -14.93 1.66 8.24
N THR A 3 -14.83 2.95 7.97
CA THR A 3 -15.13 3.53 6.65
C THR A 3 -14.25 2.93 5.56
N PHE A 4 -12.95 2.81 5.80
CA PHE A 4 -12.03 2.18 4.84
C PHE A 4 -12.35 0.71 4.60
N LYS A 5 -12.73 -0.04 5.63
CA LYS A 5 -13.17 -1.44 5.48
C LYS A 5 -14.42 -1.57 4.62
N MET A 6 -15.34 -0.63 4.72
CA MET A 6 -16.50 -0.59 3.84
C MET A 6 -16.11 -0.23 2.39
N LEU A 7 -15.23 0.77 2.20
CA LEU A 7 -14.73 1.18 0.88
C LEU A 7 -13.92 0.09 0.16
N THR A 8 -13.19 -0.73 0.91
CA THR A 8 -12.41 -1.85 0.38
C THR A 8 -13.20 -3.16 0.27
N GLY A 9 -14.45 -3.14 0.73
CA GLY A 9 -15.35 -4.29 0.65
C GLY A 9 -15.11 -5.39 1.69
N GLU A 10 -14.38 -5.09 2.77
CA GLU A 10 -14.21 -6.02 3.89
C GLU A 10 -15.48 -6.13 4.74
N ILE A 11 -16.25 -5.04 4.82
CA ILE A 11 -17.49 -4.96 5.60
C ILE A 11 -18.59 -4.40 4.70
N VAL A 12 -19.76 -5.02 4.75
CA VAL A 12 -20.95 -4.52 4.05
C VAL A 12 -21.59 -3.40 4.88
N PRO A 13 -21.96 -2.27 4.28
CA PRO A 13 -22.65 -1.20 5.00
C PRO A 13 -24.03 -1.64 5.46
N THR A 14 -24.44 -1.20 6.65
CA THR A 14 -25.76 -1.51 7.21
C THR A 14 -26.87 -0.81 6.44
N LYS A 15 -26.61 0.41 5.97
CA LYS A 15 -27.52 1.24 5.15
C LYS A 15 -26.70 2.07 4.17
N GLY A 16 -27.33 2.44 3.06
CA GLY A 16 -26.71 3.27 2.03
C GLY A 16 -25.96 2.47 0.98
N GLU A 17 -25.45 3.17 0.01
CA GLU A 17 -24.70 2.61 -1.13
C GLU A 17 -23.30 3.23 -1.17
N ILE A 18 -22.34 2.46 -1.65
CA ILE A 18 -20.95 2.88 -1.80
C ILE A 18 -20.56 2.74 -3.25
N TYR A 19 -19.95 3.80 -3.80
CA TYR A 19 -19.37 3.81 -5.13
C TYR A 19 -17.92 4.24 -5.05
N VAL A 20 -17.03 3.51 -5.73
CA VAL A 20 -15.63 3.86 -5.87
C VAL A 20 -15.32 3.99 -7.36
N SER A 21 -14.96 5.19 -7.81
CA SER A 21 -14.78 5.51 -9.24
C SER A 21 -15.93 5.05 -10.13
N GLY A 22 -17.17 5.17 -9.65
CA GLY A 22 -18.37 4.74 -10.36
C GLY A 22 -18.72 3.26 -10.22
N TYR A 23 -17.86 2.46 -9.59
CA TYR A 23 -18.15 1.04 -9.34
C TYR A 23 -18.89 0.83 -8.03
N PRO A 24 -20.11 0.24 -8.06
CA PRO A 24 -20.88 -0.05 -6.83
C PRO A 24 -20.22 -1.17 -6.01
N ILE A 25 -20.11 -0.95 -4.69
CA ILE A 25 -19.57 -1.91 -3.74
C ILE A 25 -20.75 -2.55 -2.98
N PRO A 26 -20.83 -3.87 -2.84
CA PRO A 26 -19.82 -4.89 -3.21
C PRO A 26 -19.96 -5.48 -4.64
N LYS A 27 -20.95 -5.06 -5.42
CA LYS A 27 -21.28 -5.71 -6.71
C LYS A 27 -20.10 -5.76 -7.69
N GLU A 28 -19.35 -4.67 -7.83
CA GLU A 28 -18.20 -4.54 -8.73
C GLU A 28 -16.89 -4.31 -7.95
N LEU A 29 -16.74 -5.07 -6.86
CA LEU A 29 -15.60 -4.91 -5.94
C LEU A 29 -14.24 -5.18 -6.60
N ASN A 30 -14.16 -6.17 -7.49
CA ASN A 30 -12.90 -6.52 -8.15
C ASN A 30 -12.41 -5.39 -9.06
N GLN A 31 -13.29 -4.76 -9.79
CA GLN A 31 -12.98 -3.59 -10.64
C GLN A 31 -12.53 -2.40 -9.77
N ALA A 32 -13.24 -2.13 -8.69
CA ALA A 32 -12.88 -1.07 -7.76
C ALA A 32 -11.51 -1.32 -7.09
N ARG A 33 -11.23 -2.53 -6.67
CA ARG A 33 -9.94 -2.91 -6.03
C ARG A 33 -8.74 -2.72 -6.93
N MET A 34 -8.88 -2.88 -8.23
CA MET A 34 -7.80 -2.61 -9.18
C MET A 34 -7.40 -1.13 -9.24
N LEU A 35 -8.28 -0.23 -8.83
CA LEU A 35 -8.06 1.22 -8.80
C LEU A 35 -7.61 1.75 -7.44
N ILE A 36 -7.59 0.90 -6.43
CA ILE A 36 -7.34 1.29 -5.03
C ILE A 36 -5.97 0.78 -4.57
N GLY A 37 -5.17 1.67 -3.99
CA GLY A 37 -4.12 1.31 -3.05
C GLY A 37 -4.64 1.48 -1.62
N TYR A 38 -4.35 0.53 -0.74
CA TYR A 38 -4.78 0.61 0.65
C TYR A 38 -3.65 0.31 1.61
N CYS A 39 -3.39 1.24 2.51
CA CYS A 39 -2.47 1.07 3.63
C CYS A 39 -3.27 1.06 4.93
N PRO A 40 -3.45 -0.10 5.58
CA PRO A 40 -4.19 -0.19 6.84
C PRO A 40 -3.41 0.44 7.99
N GLN A 41 -4.09 0.70 9.10
CA GLN A 41 -3.49 1.22 10.33
C GLN A 41 -2.41 0.30 10.89
N PHE A 42 -2.62 -1.02 10.82
CA PHE A 42 -1.65 -2.03 11.21
C PHE A 42 -0.98 -2.63 9.98
N ASP A 43 0.34 -2.77 10.03
CA ASP A 43 1.11 -3.23 8.89
C ASP A 43 0.81 -4.70 8.54
N ALA A 44 0.39 -4.93 7.29
CA ALA A 44 0.16 -6.26 6.74
C ALA A 44 1.44 -6.79 6.05
N ILE A 45 2.51 -6.95 6.82
CA ILE A 45 3.83 -7.33 6.32
C ILE A 45 4.06 -8.83 6.58
N LEU A 46 4.59 -9.50 5.56
CA LEU A 46 5.08 -10.88 5.67
C LEU A 46 6.53 -10.86 6.15
N GLU A 47 6.77 -11.25 7.38
CA GLU A 47 8.05 -11.07 8.05
C GLU A 47 9.24 -11.75 7.35
N ASN A 48 8.99 -12.84 6.65
CA ASN A 48 10.01 -13.62 5.94
C ASN A 48 10.34 -13.08 4.54
N LEU A 49 9.53 -12.17 4.01
CA LEU A 49 9.79 -11.56 2.71
C LEU A 49 10.60 -10.27 2.83
N THR A 50 11.45 -10.02 1.84
CA THR A 50 12.18 -8.76 1.72
C THR A 50 11.27 -7.64 1.20
N ALA A 51 11.71 -6.38 1.30
CA ALA A 51 10.99 -5.26 0.70
C ALA A 51 10.80 -5.45 -0.80
N LYS A 52 11.83 -5.90 -1.51
CA LYS A 52 11.76 -6.20 -2.94
C LYS A 52 10.70 -7.25 -3.25
N GLU A 53 10.69 -8.36 -2.54
CA GLU A 53 9.73 -9.46 -2.73
C GLU A 53 8.29 -9.02 -2.44
N HIS A 54 8.05 -8.19 -1.40
CA HIS A 54 6.74 -7.60 -1.15
C HIS A 54 6.25 -6.76 -2.33
N LEU A 55 7.09 -5.87 -2.84
CA LEU A 55 6.73 -4.99 -3.94
C LEU A 55 6.54 -5.75 -5.26
N GLU A 56 7.33 -6.78 -5.52
CA GLU A 56 7.14 -7.68 -6.67
C GLU A 56 5.81 -8.42 -6.59
N LEU A 57 5.45 -8.93 -5.40
CA LEU A 57 4.17 -9.61 -5.16
C LEU A 57 2.99 -8.66 -5.42
N TYR A 58 3.02 -7.46 -4.86
CA TYR A 58 1.93 -6.48 -5.04
C TYR A 58 1.87 -5.94 -6.46
N ALA A 59 3.00 -5.76 -7.12
CA ALA A 59 3.05 -5.41 -8.54
C ALA A 59 2.36 -6.49 -9.40
N ALA A 60 2.59 -7.76 -9.08
CA ALA A 60 1.92 -8.87 -9.76
C ALA A 60 0.40 -8.90 -9.50
N ILE A 61 -0.02 -8.71 -8.25
CA ILE A 61 -1.45 -8.63 -7.87
C ILE A 61 -2.15 -7.48 -8.61
N LYS A 62 -1.48 -6.33 -8.78
CA LYS A 62 -2.00 -5.18 -9.51
C LYS A 62 -1.99 -5.35 -11.03
N GLY A 63 -1.51 -6.48 -11.54
CA GLY A 63 -1.50 -6.77 -12.96
C GLY A 63 -0.42 -6.03 -13.76
N ILE A 64 0.62 -5.53 -13.10
CA ILE A 64 1.74 -4.89 -13.79
C ILE A 64 2.47 -5.93 -14.66
N PRO A 65 2.73 -5.66 -15.96
CA PRO A 65 3.43 -6.60 -16.84
C PRO A 65 4.80 -6.99 -16.27
N LYS A 66 5.15 -8.26 -16.41
CA LYS A 66 6.36 -8.84 -15.82
C LYS A 66 7.65 -8.09 -16.24
N ASP A 67 7.72 -7.65 -17.47
CA ASP A 67 8.86 -6.91 -18.04
C ASP A 67 9.03 -5.50 -17.43
N LYS A 68 7.97 -4.92 -16.84
CA LYS A 68 7.96 -3.60 -16.21
C LYS A 68 8.12 -3.62 -14.69
N ARG A 69 7.90 -4.78 -14.05
CA ARG A 69 7.89 -4.89 -12.58
C ARG A 69 9.21 -4.49 -11.95
N ALA A 70 10.33 -4.96 -12.50
CA ALA A 70 11.67 -4.68 -11.94
C ALA A 70 11.94 -3.18 -11.84
N GLN A 71 11.66 -2.42 -12.88
CA GLN A 71 11.85 -0.97 -12.91
C GLN A 71 10.93 -0.25 -11.91
N ILE A 72 9.66 -0.64 -11.85
CA ILE A 72 8.67 -0.03 -10.94
C ILE A 72 9.04 -0.33 -9.49
N VAL A 73 9.44 -1.55 -9.17
CA VAL A 73 9.87 -1.95 -7.83
C VAL A 73 11.12 -1.17 -7.40
N GLN A 74 12.11 -1.04 -8.26
CA GLN A 74 13.33 -0.28 -7.95
C GLN A 74 13.03 1.21 -7.71
N LYS A 75 12.17 1.79 -8.53
CA LYS A 75 11.72 3.18 -8.33
C LYS A 75 11.04 3.35 -6.97
N GLN A 76 10.13 2.45 -6.63
CA GLN A 76 9.39 2.50 -5.36
C GLN A 76 10.31 2.35 -4.14
N LEU A 77 11.28 1.44 -4.20
CA LEU A 77 12.30 1.28 -3.16
C LEU A 77 13.14 2.55 -2.97
N HIS A 78 13.50 3.20 -4.06
CA HIS A 78 14.23 4.46 -4.01
C HIS A 78 13.39 5.59 -3.42
N ASP A 79 12.17 5.78 -3.91
CA ASP A 79 11.28 6.87 -3.49
C ASP A 79 10.94 6.82 -1.99
N LEU A 80 10.82 5.62 -1.42
CA LEU A 80 10.56 5.41 0.01
C LEU A 80 11.84 5.28 0.86
N ASN A 81 13.02 5.45 0.26
CA ASN A 81 14.30 5.27 0.93
C ASN A 81 14.45 3.88 1.60
N LEU A 82 14.07 2.84 0.85
CA LEU A 82 14.12 1.43 1.29
C LEU A 82 15.14 0.60 0.50
N LYS A 83 15.91 1.22 -0.39
CA LYS A 83 16.86 0.51 -1.26
C LYS A 83 17.87 -0.32 -0.48
N GLN A 84 18.37 0.19 0.64
CA GLN A 84 19.33 -0.52 1.50
C GLN A 84 18.73 -1.78 2.16
N PHE A 85 17.41 -1.90 2.21
CA PHE A 85 16.68 -3.02 2.79
C PHE A 85 16.10 -3.98 1.75
N GLU A 86 16.37 -3.76 0.47
CA GLU A 86 15.70 -4.51 -0.61
C GLU A 86 15.83 -6.03 -0.49
N ASN A 87 16.94 -6.52 0.05
CA ASN A 87 17.23 -7.95 0.23
C ASN A 87 17.23 -8.38 1.70
N VAL A 88 16.70 -7.55 2.60
CA VAL A 88 16.62 -7.84 4.04
C VAL A 88 15.19 -8.24 4.39
N PRO A 89 14.97 -9.35 5.14
CA PRO A 89 13.63 -9.74 5.58
C PRO A 89 12.92 -8.66 6.39
N ALA A 90 11.68 -8.36 6.07
CA ALA A 90 10.93 -7.25 6.63
C ALA A 90 10.65 -7.39 8.14
N GLY A 91 10.66 -8.60 8.66
CA GLY A 91 10.50 -8.85 10.10
C GLY A 91 11.55 -8.15 10.96
N THR A 92 12.74 -7.86 10.40
CA THR A 92 13.86 -7.20 11.10
C THR A 92 13.84 -5.68 11.03
N TYR A 93 12.88 -5.10 10.28
CA TYR A 93 12.82 -3.65 10.10
C TYR A 93 12.37 -2.93 11.37
N SER A 94 12.82 -1.68 11.53
CA SER A 94 12.21 -0.76 12.51
C SER A 94 10.73 -0.52 12.18
N GLY A 95 9.95 -0.10 13.17
CA GLY A 95 8.55 0.24 12.96
C GLY A 95 8.34 1.27 11.85
N GLY A 96 9.21 2.30 11.79
CA GLY A 96 9.18 3.30 10.72
C GLY A 96 9.42 2.72 9.32
N ASN A 97 10.38 1.80 9.18
CA ASN A 97 10.66 1.15 7.91
C ASN A 97 9.56 0.16 7.51
N LYS A 98 8.97 -0.56 8.46
CA LYS A 98 7.76 -1.37 8.21
C LYS A 98 6.62 -0.50 7.67
N ARG A 99 6.42 0.66 8.27
CA ARG A 99 5.39 1.60 7.82
C ARG A 99 5.66 2.17 6.43
N LYS A 100 6.91 2.53 6.13
CA LYS A 100 7.32 2.93 4.78
C LYS A 100 7.04 1.84 3.76
N LEU A 101 7.33 0.58 4.09
CA LEU A 101 7.05 -0.56 3.21
C LEU A 101 5.54 -0.73 2.98
N SER A 102 4.71 -0.62 4.02
CA SER A 102 3.24 -0.68 3.89
C SER A 102 2.71 0.41 2.95
N VAL A 103 3.22 1.63 3.06
CA VAL A 103 2.85 2.73 2.15
C VAL A 103 3.36 2.46 0.73
N ALA A 104 4.59 1.96 0.57
CA ALA A 104 5.14 1.59 -0.72
C ALA A 104 4.26 0.54 -1.43
N MET A 105 3.80 -0.46 -0.70
CA MET A 105 2.88 -1.50 -1.21
C MET A 105 1.55 -0.90 -1.66
N ALA A 106 0.98 0.04 -0.89
CA ALA A 106 -0.26 0.71 -1.26
C ALA A 106 -0.13 1.56 -2.53
N MET A 107 1.02 2.17 -2.74
CA MET A 107 1.28 3.09 -3.85
C MET A 107 1.85 2.42 -5.10
N ILE A 108 2.19 1.13 -5.05
CA ILE A 108 2.79 0.42 -6.19
C ILE A 108 1.88 0.46 -7.41
N GLY A 109 2.45 0.75 -8.58
CA GLY A 109 1.70 0.86 -9.82
C GLY A 109 0.91 2.16 -9.98
N ASN A 110 1.11 3.13 -9.10
CA ASN A 110 0.48 4.45 -9.13
C ASN A 110 -1.05 4.39 -9.26
N PRO A 111 -1.76 3.76 -8.30
CA PRO A 111 -3.21 3.65 -8.36
C PRO A 111 -3.86 5.05 -8.31
N PRO A 112 -4.99 5.27 -9.03
CA PRO A 112 -5.66 6.57 -9.04
C PRO A 112 -6.28 6.95 -7.68
N ILE A 113 -6.54 5.98 -6.82
CA ILE A 113 -7.09 6.20 -5.48
C ILE A 113 -6.21 5.48 -4.46
N VAL A 114 -5.79 6.19 -3.41
CA VAL A 114 -5.03 5.60 -2.31
C VAL A 114 -5.72 5.93 -0.98
N PHE A 115 -6.03 4.90 -0.22
CA PHE A 115 -6.52 5.03 1.16
C PHE A 115 -5.38 4.77 2.14
N LEU A 116 -5.08 5.76 2.97
CA LEU A 116 -4.04 5.67 3.98
C LEU A 116 -4.67 5.86 5.36
N ASP A 117 -4.67 4.80 6.16
CA ASP A 117 -5.20 4.83 7.52
C ASP A 117 -4.06 5.09 8.51
N GLU A 118 -3.94 6.34 8.97
CA GLU A 118 -2.87 6.81 9.86
C GLU A 118 -1.45 6.47 9.37
N PRO A 119 -1.05 6.89 8.15
CA PRO A 119 0.20 6.44 7.54
C PRO A 119 1.46 6.83 8.30
N SER A 120 1.40 7.86 9.14
CA SER A 120 2.52 8.36 9.95
C SER A 120 2.46 7.95 11.43
N SER A 121 1.54 7.08 11.79
CA SER A 121 1.40 6.60 13.18
C SER A 121 2.67 5.90 13.64
N GLY A 122 3.13 6.24 14.86
CA GLY A 122 4.33 5.66 15.46
C GLY A 122 5.66 6.13 14.87
N MET A 123 5.66 7.07 13.93
CA MET A 123 6.87 7.65 13.35
C MET A 123 7.38 8.84 14.15
N ASP A 124 8.71 9.00 14.21
CA ASP A 124 9.34 10.21 14.69
C ASP A 124 9.05 11.41 13.76
N PRO A 125 9.31 12.68 14.21
CA PRO A 125 8.98 13.87 13.42
C PRO A 125 9.67 13.95 12.05
N GLU A 126 10.90 13.45 11.93
CA GLU A 126 11.65 13.48 10.67
C GLU A 126 11.08 12.46 9.67
N ALA A 127 10.87 11.22 10.12
CA ALA A 127 10.25 10.16 9.31
C ALA A 127 8.83 10.55 8.87
N ARG A 128 8.08 11.24 9.73
CA ARG A 128 6.74 11.74 9.41
C ARG A 128 6.78 12.79 8.30
N ARG A 129 7.69 13.77 8.37
CA ARG A 129 7.88 14.76 7.31
C ARG A 129 8.27 14.12 5.99
N PHE A 130 9.20 13.18 6.01
CA PHE A 130 9.58 12.42 4.83
C PHE A 130 8.37 11.72 4.21
N MET A 131 7.57 11.02 5.02
CA MET A 131 6.39 10.30 4.55
C MET A 131 5.38 11.22 3.86
N TRP A 132 5.10 12.39 4.44
CA TRP A 132 4.18 13.34 3.84
C TRP A 132 4.72 13.93 2.52
N ASN A 133 6.02 14.15 2.41
CA ASN A 133 6.63 14.59 1.16
C ASN A 133 6.52 13.55 0.04
N VAL A 134 6.55 12.27 0.39
CA VAL A 134 6.38 11.18 -0.59
C VAL A 134 4.92 11.05 -1.06
N ILE A 135 3.97 11.27 -0.16
CA ILE A 135 2.53 11.16 -0.44
C ILE A 135 1.99 12.37 -1.23
N SER A 136 2.59 13.54 -1.06
CA SER A 136 2.18 14.79 -1.73
C SER A 136 2.61 14.83 -3.17
#